data_51a70743abb5e570eb14920a770ad4a0
#
_entry.id   51a70743abb5e570eb14920a770ad4a0
#
_cell.length_a   1.000
_cell.length_b   1.000
_cell.length_c   1.000
_cell.angle_alpha   90.00
_cell.angle_beta   90.00
_cell.angle_gamma   90.00
#
_symmetry.space_group_name_H-M   'P 1'
#
loop_
_entity.id
_entity.type
_entity.pdbx_description
1 polymer ?
#
loop_
_entity_poly.entity_id
_entity_poly.type
_entity_poly.pdbx_seq_one_letter_code
_entity_poly.pdbx_strand_id
1 'polypeptide(L)'
;MLLILWLLGVQGDFAPAPRAANARVIAGIGACLITVFLLLVYSYRQRRYVLYWIAGWILTAASVFLAAGRYSPLQLEYFVYGLSQFCALAAAMTFVMGADAYDAPPRLPHWYALALLLMFIWFTLAPMALGWAAVFASGHLINAGTLCAAGAGYLALARRTRLVGAALVGSMLVLVAASNVWIAFWVPSPGDVEAGRAMFVSFGLYLIVALGMQLMTFEDMTVELRGTNSRLEQARSELQQMVVTDPLTGCYNRRFFDQVIGRELKRHQRYERPLSVLFVDIDRFKSINDNLGHDVGDRVLREVAGFIVRNVRGADYVFRWGGDEFLILLSCSERQARDRGAALQQAFAASHEAAVLPQGVGLSIGSVEVPLDAEDVLRYIKVADGRMYENKRAGRT
;
A
#
# COMPACT_ATOMS: atom_id res chain seq x y z
N MET A 1 -30.87 13.34 -17.35
CA MET A 1 -30.96 14.78 -17.69
C MET A 1 -31.72 15.02 -18.96
N LEU A 2 -31.38 14.45 -20.12
CA LEU A 2 -32.18 14.50 -21.35
C LEU A 2 -33.62 14.00 -21.14
N LEU A 3 -33.81 12.93 -20.37
CA LEU A 3 -35.11 12.39 -19.98
C LEU A 3 -35.90 13.37 -19.10
N ILE A 4 -35.24 14.12 -18.24
CA ILE A 4 -35.87 15.14 -17.37
C ILE A 4 -36.30 16.37 -18.21
N LEU A 5 -35.49 16.81 -19.17
CA LEU A 5 -35.82 17.88 -20.08
C LEU A 5 -36.98 17.47 -21.00
N TRP A 6 -37.00 16.20 -21.44
CA TRP A 6 -38.13 15.64 -22.23
C TRP A 6 -39.40 15.51 -21.39
N LEU A 7 -39.31 15.10 -20.11
CA LEU A 7 -40.43 15.04 -19.18
C LEU A 7 -40.99 16.42 -18.80
N LEU A 8 -40.16 17.46 -18.85
CA LEU A 8 -40.58 18.85 -18.60
C LEU A 8 -41.18 19.53 -19.85
N GLY A 9 -41.35 18.82 -20.96
CA GLY A 9 -41.97 19.33 -22.19
C GLY A 9 -41.15 20.41 -22.91
N VAL A 10 -39.86 20.53 -22.58
CA VAL A 10 -38.93 21.45 -23.25
C VAL A 10 -38.57 20.84 -24.60
N GLN A 11 -39.36 21.11 -25.63
CA GLN A 11 -39.02 20.83 -27.02
C GLN A 11 -37.95 21.84 -27.45
N GLY A 12 -36.68 21.53 -27.24
CA GLY A 12 -35.58 22.20 -27.90
C GLY A 12 -35.50 21.70 -29.34
N ASP A 13 -35.63 22.57 -30.33
CA ASP A 13 -35.27 22.26 -31.70
C ASP A 13 -33.78 21.89 -31.74
N PHE A 14 -33.47 20.58 -31.72
CA PHE A 14 -32.15 20.04 -31.99
C PHE A 14 -31.82 20.12 -33.48
N ALA A 15 -31.90 21.33 -34.07
CA ALA A 15 -31.35 21.55 -35.40
C ALA A 15 -29.82 21.20 -35.35
N PRO A 16 -29.27 20.58 -36.43
CA PRO A 16 -27.85 20.24 -36.45
C PRO A 16 -27.02 21.49 -36.21
N ALA A 17 -26.50 21.60 -35.01
CA ALA A 17 -25.83 22.77 -34.55
C ALA A 17 -24.43 22.88 -35.18
N PRO A 18 -23.93 24.11 -35.41
CA PRO A 18 -22.59 24.32 -35.89
C PRO A 18 -21.54 23.61 -34.99
N ARG A 19 -20.38 23.33 -35.53
CA ARG A 19 -19.26 22.55 -34.91
C ARG A 19 -19.00 22.83 -33.42
N ALA A 20 -19.33 24.00 -32.91
CA ALA A 20 -19.20 24.40 -31.51
C ALA A 20 -20.16 23.65 -30.54
N ALA A 21 -21.37 23.32 -30.98
CA ALA A 21 -22.34 22.60 -30.15
C ALA A 21 -21.93 21.10 -30.01
N ASN A 22 -21.42 20.51 -31.08
CA ASN A 22 -20.91 19.14 -31.03
C ASN A 22 -19.71 19.01 -30.05
N ALA A 23 -18.82 20.00 -30.04
CA ALA A 23 -17.70 20.03 -29.09
C ALA A 23 -18.20 20.09 -27.64
N ARG A 24 -19.23 20.87 -27.32
CA ARG A 24 -19.82 20.93 -25.97
C ARG A 24 -20.46 19.62 -25.56
N VAL A 25 -21.20 18.97 -26.47
CA VAL A 25 -21.81 17.66 -26.17
C VAL A 25 -20.74 16.61 -25.87
N ILE A 26 -19.67 16.58 -26.66
CA ILE A 26 -18.53 15.67 -26.42
C ILE A 26 -17.88 15.96 -25.07
N ALA A 27 -17.66 17.24 -24.72
CA ALA A 27 -17.09 17.64 -23.41
C ALA A 27 -18.01 17.24 -22.24
N GLY A 28 -19.32 17.40 -22.39
CA GLY A 28 -20.31 16.96 -21.40
C GLY A 28 -20.32 15.45 -21.19
N ILE A 29 -20.24 14.66 -22.25
CA ILE A 29 -20.11 13.20 -22.18
C ILE A 29 -18.80 12.82 -21.47
N GLY A 30 -17.70 13.48 -21.82
CA GLY A 30 -16.40 13.27 -21.15
C GLY A 30 -16.47 13.53 -19.64
N ALA A 31 -17.10 14.63 -19.22
CA ALA A 31 -17.30 14.95 -17.81
C ALA A 31 -18.17 13.90 -17.08
N CYS A 32 -19.21 13.37 -17.74
CA CYS A 32 -20.01 12.27 -17.20
C CYS A 32 -19.19 10.98 -17.02
N LEU A 33 -18.35 10.63 -18.00
CA LEU A 33 -17.48 9.44 -17.90
C LEU A 33 -16.46 9.58 -16.76
N ILE A 34 -15.87 10.76 -16.60
CA ILE A 34 -14.96 11.05 -15.48
C ILE A 34 -15.72 10.92 -14.15
N THR A 35 -16.94 11.44 -14.08
CA THR A 35 -17.78 11.30 -12.88
C THR A 35 -18.04 9.85 -12.51
N VAL A 36 -18.44 9.01 -13.49
CA VAL A 36 -18.67 7.57 -13.27
C VAL A 36 -17.40 6.90 -12.77
N PHE A 37 -16.26 7.21 -13.37
CA PHE A 37 -14.98 6.66 -12.93
C PHE A 37 -14.64 7.08 -11.50
N LEU A 38 -14.81 8.35 -11.14
CA LEU A 38 -14.57 8.83 -9.78
C LEU A 38 -15.54 8.21 -8.75
N LEU A 39 -16.78 7.92 -9.13
CA LEU A 39 -17.73 7.18 -8.29
C LEU A 39 -17.23 5.76 -8.00
N LEU A 40 -16.68 5.08 -9.01
CA LEU A 40 -16.04 3.78 -8.82
C LEU A 40 -14.83 3.88 -7.88
N VAL A 41 -13.96 4.86 -8.08
CA VAL A 41 -12.82 5.12 -7.18
C VAL A 41 -13.31 5.39 -5.76
N TYR A 42 -14.35 6.19 -5.59
CA TYR A 42 -14.89 6.49 -4.28
C TYR A 42 -15.47 5.27 -3.58
N SER A 43 -16.16 4.37 -4.30
CA SER A 43 -16.72 3.14 -3.73
C SER A 43 -15.67 2.24 -3.09
N TYR A 44 -14.43 2.27 -3.61
CA TYR A 44 -13.30 1.52 -3.05
C TYR A 44 -12.54 2.27 -1.95
N ARG A 45 -12.42 3.62 -2.09
CA ARG A 45 -11.46 4.40 -1.28
C ARG A 45 -12.10 5.24 -0.20
N GLN A 46 -13.36 5.64 -0.37
CA GLN A 46 -14.16 6.48 0.55
C GLN A 46 -13.42 7.76 1.04
N ARG A 47 -12.50 8.28 0.23
CA ARG A 47 -11.76 9.50 0.53
C ARG A 47 -12.63 10.73 0.29
N ARG A 48 -12.75 11.63 1.26
CA ARG A 48 -13.65 12.80 1.21
C ARG A 48 -13.35 13.73 0.06
N TYR A 49 -12.09 13.97 -0.28
CA TYR A 49 -11.72 14.85 -1.38
C TYR A 49 -12.27 14.36 -2.74
N VAL A 50 -12.43 13.05 -2.92
CA VAL A 50 -13.02 12.48 -4.14
C VAL A 50 -14.49 12.88 -4.31
N LEU A 51 -15.26 13.03 -3.22
CA LEU A 51 -16.64 13.49 -3.27
C LEU A 51 -16.76 14.92 -3.85
N TYR A 52 -15.85 15.82 -3.46
CA TYR A 52 -15.80 17.15 -4.00
C TYR A 52 -15.46 17.16 -5.50
N TRP A 53 -14.56 16.26 -5.92
CA TRP A 53 -14.26 16.09 -7.34
C TRP A 53 -15.48 15.57 -8.13
N ILE A 54 -16.19 14.58 -7.60
CA ILE A 54 -17.42 14.05 -8.19
C ILE A 54 -18.44 15.19 -8.37
N ALA A 55 -18.69 15.96 -7.31
CA ALA A 55 -19.61 17.10 -7.37
C ALA A 55 -19.15 18.13 -8.41
N GLY A 56 -17.85 18.45 -8.47
CA GLY A 56 -17.28 19.35 -9.46
C GLY A 56 -17.49 18.87 -10.90
N TRP A 57 -17.27 17.60 -11.17
CA TRP A 57 -17.45 17.03 -12.51
C TRP A 57 -18.93 16.93 -12.91
N ILE A 58 -19.86 16.63 -11.97
CA ILE A 58 -21.30 16.69 -12.21
C ILE A 58 -21.72 18.12 -12.60
N LEU A 59 -21.27 19.12 -11.86
CA LEU A 59 -21.56 20.53 -12.12
C LEU A 59 -20.93 21.00 -13.45
N THR A 60 -19.71 20.55 -13.75
CA THR A 60 -19.06 20.82 -15.05
C THR A 60 -19.90 20.22 -16.20
N ALA A 61 -20.32 18.97 -16.08
CA ALA A 61 -21.19 18.34 -17.08
C ALA A 61 -22.50 19.12 -17.24
N ALA A 62 -23.16 19.49 -16.14
CA ALA A 62 -24.39 20.29 -16.17
C ALA A 62 -24.17 21.64 -16.86
N SER A 63 -23.11 22.37 -16.53
CA SER A 63 -22.75 23.62 -17.17
C SER A 63 -22.61 23.47 -18.68
N VAL A 64 -21.84 22.46 -19.13
CA VAL A 64 -21.57 22.25 -20.56
C VAL A 64 -22.83 21.84 -21.32
N PHE A 65 -23.69 20.97 -20.75
CA PHE A 65 -24.92 20.57 -21.39
C PHE A 65 -25.94 21.71 -21.47
N LEU A 66 -26.08 22.54 -20.43
CA LEU A 66 -26.90 23.71 -20.44
C LEU A 66 -26.45 24.71 -21.52
N ALA A 67 -25.14 24.92 -21.65
CA ALA A 67 -24.57 25.80 -22.67
C ALA A 67 -24.66 25.24 -24.11
N ALA A 68 -24.89 23.95 -24.31
CA ALA A 68 -24.98 23.32 -25.63
C ALA A 68 -26.34 23.47 -26.30
N GLY A 69 -27.41 23.69 -25.51
CA GLY A 69 -28.76 23.83 -26.01
C GLY A 69 -29.02 25.21 -26.68
N ARG A 70 -30.00 25.27 -27.59
CA ARG A 70 -30.61 26.49 -28.06
C ARG A 70 -32.00 26.58 -27.44
N TYR A 71 -32.36 27.73 -26.95
CA TYR A 71 -33.60 27.89 -26.21
C TYR A 71 -34.41 29.04 -26.81
N SER A 72 -35.72 28.89 -26.85
CA SER A 72 -36.68 29.90 -27.32
C SER A 72 -37.79 30.01 -26.27
N PRO A 73 -38.22 31.20 -25.84
CA PRO A 73 -37.80 32.54 -26.30
C PRO A 73 -36.42 32.98 -25.79
N LEU A 74 -35.91 34.11 -26.29
CA LEU A 74 -34.59 34.66 -25.96
C LEU A 74 -34.34 34.84 -24.44
N GLN A 75 -35.37 35.13 -23.66
CA GLN A 75 -35.32 35.24 -22.22
C GLN A 75 -34.95 33.92 -21.55
N LEU A 76 -35.45 32.80 -22.06
CA LEU A 76 -35.10 31.45 -21.60
C LEU A 76 -33.65 31.14 -21.93
N GLU A 77 -33.16 31.54 -23.10
CA GLU A 77 -31.76 31.36 -23.50
C GLU A 77 -30.79 32.10 -22.53
N TYR A 78 -31.12 33.33 -22.18
CA TYR A 78 -30.34 34.11 -21.18
C TYR A 78 -30.33 33.45 -19.79
N PHE A 79 -31.49 32.98 -19.33
CA PHE A 79 -31.62 32.30 -18.05
C PHE A 79 -30.79 31.02 -17.99
N VAL A 80 -30.93 30.17 -19.04
CA VAL A 80 -30.22 28.89 -19.10
C VAL A 80 -28.71 29.10 -19.21
N TYR A 81 -28.29 30.12 -19.96
CA TYR A 81 -26.87 30.45 -20.00
C TYR A 81 -26.35 30.94 -18.65
N GLY A 82 -27.06 31.81 -17.95
CA GLY A 82 -26.70 32.21 -16.59
C GLY A 82 -26.59 31.04 -15.64
N LEU A 83 -27.54 30.09 -15.70
CA LEU A 83 -27.48 28.85 -14.92
C LEU A 83 -26.26 28.00 -15.28
N SER A 84 -25.89 27.93 -16.57
CA SER A 84 -24.67 27.27 -17.01
C SER A 84 -23.41 27.91 -16.36
N GLN A 85 -23.30 29.23 -16.36
CA GLN A 85 -22.18 29.95 -15.73
C GLN A 85 -22.14 29.74 -14.21
N PHE A 86 -23.31 29.72 -13.58
CA PHE A 86 -23.41 29.38 -12.15
C PHE A 86 -22.91 27.96 -11.85
N CYS A 87 -23.31 26.96 -12.66
CA CYS A 87 -22.81 25.59 -12.53
C CYS A 87 -21.29 25.51 -12.70
N ALA A 88 -20.72 26.24 -13.67
CA ALA A 88 -19.28 26.31 -13.89
C ALA A 88 -18.53 26.88 -12.67
N LEU A 89 -19.05 27.97 -12.09
CA LEU A 89 -18.48 28.56 -10.89
C LEU A 89 -18.59 27.61 -9.68
N ALA A 90 -19.75 27.01 -9.47
CA ALA A 90 -19.96 26.04 -8.41
C ALA A 90 -19.00 24.83 -8.54
N ALA A 91 -18.75 24.37 -9.78
CA ALA A 91 -17.74 23.34 -10.04
C ALA A 91 -16.33 23.79 -9.63
N ALA A 92 -15.92 25.00 -10.01
CA ALA A 92 -14.62 25.54 -9.62
C ALA A 92 -14.47 25.65 -8.09
N MET A 93 -15.53 26.04 -7.37
CA MET A 93 -15.54 26.08 -5.90
C MET A 93 -15.41 24.69 -5.29
N THR A 94 -16.04 23.65 -5.85
CA THR A 94 -15.86 22.28 -5.36
C THR A 94 -14.44 21.77 -5.59
N PHE A 95 -13.75 22.21 -6.63
CA PHE A 95 -12.33 21.88 -6.83
C PHE A 95 -11.44 22.56 -5.77
N VAL A 96 -11.73 23.82 -5.37
CA VAL A 96 -11.04 24.44 -4.21
C VAL A 96 -11.22 23.58 -2.96
N MET A 97 -12.48 23.21 -2.67
CA MET A 97 -12.80 22.37 -1.50
C MET A 97 -12.12 21.00 -1.58
N GLY A 98 -11.95 20.43 -2.77
CA GLY A 98 -11.25 19.18 -2.99
C GLY A 98 -9.77 19.25 -2.59
N ALA A 99 -9.10 20.37 -2.84
CA ALA A 99 -7.72 20.59 -2.38
C ALA A 99 -7.62 20.64 -0.85
N ASP A 100 -8.54 21.38 -0.21
CA ASP A 100 -8.58 21.52 1.25
C ASP A 100 -8.98 20.21 1.95
N ALA A 101 -9.89 19.44 1.33
CA ALA A 101 -10.41 18.18 1.86
C ALA A 101 -9.39 17.04 1.87
N TYR A 102 -8.23 17.21 1.27
CA TYR A 102 -7.19 16.18 1.24
C TYR A 102 -6.66 15.83 2.64
N ASP A 103 -6.38 16.84 3.46
CA ASP A 103 -5.83 16.64 4.81
C ASP A 103 -6.89 16.66 5.91
N ALA A 104 -7.90 17.52 5.77
CA ALA A 104 -8.94 17.73 6.79
C ALA A 104 -10.28 18.10 6.14
N PRO A 105 -11.42 17.86 6.79
CA PRO A 105 -12.69 18.32 6.27
C PRO A 105 -12.65 19.85 6.10
N PRO A 106 -12.99 20.37 4.90
CA PRO A 106 -12.96 21.81 4.67
C PRO A 106 -13.94 22.51 5.62
N ARG A 107 -13.48 23.57 6.25
CA ARG A 107 -14.34 24.45 7.03
C ARG A 107 -15.00 25.41 6.05
N LEU A 108 -16.28 25.16 5.72
CA LEU A 108 -17.05 26.09 4.89
C LEU A 108 -17.38 27.35 5.70
N PRO A 109 -16.77 28.50 5.42
CA PRO A 109 -17.18 29.73 6.06
C PRO A 109 -18.62 30.06 5.62
N HIS A 110 -19.44 30.62 6.51
CA HIS A 110 -20.84 30.95 6.23
C HIS A 110 -21.00 31.87 5.02
N TRP A 111 -20.00 32.70 4.69
CA TRP A 111 -20.01 33.56 3.53
C TRP A 111 -19.99 32.80 2.17
N TYR A 112 -19.56 31.52 2.13
CA TYR A 112 -19.62 30.71 0.90
C TYR A 112 -21.05 30.52 0.41
N ALA A 113 -21.98 30.23 1.31
CA ALA A 113 -23.39 30.08 0.96
C ALA A 113 -23.97 31.42 0.45
N LEU A 114 -23.60 32.53 1.11
CA LEU A 114 -24.01 33.87 0.67
C LEU A 114 -23.40 34.21 -0.70
N ALA A 115 -22.13 33.92 -0.91
CA ALA A 115 -21.47 34.15 -2.20
C ALA A 115 -22.14 33.35 -3.32
N LEU A 116 -22.45 32.05 -3.10
CA LEU A 116 -23.19 31.26 -4.08
C LEU A 116 -24.58 31.82 -4.36
N LEU A 117 -25.31 32.28 -3.34
CA LEU A 117 -26.62 32.89 -3.52
C LEU A 117 -26.54 34.18 -4.35
N LEU A 118 -25.61 35.08 -4.02
CA LEU A 118 -25.39 36.31 -4.76
C LEU A 118 -24.99 36.05 -6.21
N MET A 119 -24.13 35.06 -6.46
CA MET A 119 -23.73 34.66 -7.81
C MET A 119 -24.89 34.02 -8.57
N PHE A 120 -25.74 33.22 -7.94
CA PHE A 120 -26.93 32.69 -8.54
C PHE A 120 -27.87 33.81 -8.98
N ILE A 121 -28.13 34.80 -8.11
CA ILE A 121 -28.93 35.99 -8.42
C ILE A 121 -28.31 36.78 -9.58
N TRP A 122 -27.00 37.02 -9.55
CA TRP A 122 -26.29 37.73 -10.61
C TRP A 122 -26.46 37.05 -11.97
N PHE A 123 -26.12 35.74 -12.05
CA PHE A 123 -26.17 35.01 -13.32
C PHE A 123 -27.58 34.79 -13.85
N THR A 124 -28.61 34.83 -13.00
CA THR A 124 -30.00 34.65 -13.43
C THR A 124 -30.71 35.98 -13.80
N LEU A 125 -30.45 37.07 -13.08
CA LEU A 125 -31.13 38.33 -13.25
C LEU A 125 -30.34 39.35 -14.08
N ALA A 126 -29.03 39.41 -13.98
CA ALA A 126 -28.21 40.38 -14.69
C ALA A 126 -28.30 40.28 -16.22
N PRO A 127 -28.42 39.09 -16.85
CA PRO A 127 -28.61 38.99 -18.30
C PRO A 127 -29.84 39.74 -18.80
N MET A 128 -30.91 39.76 -18.02
CA MET A 128 -32.15 40.44 -18.37
C MET A 128 -32.05 41.94 -18.26
N ALA A 129 -31.23 42.46 -17.33
CA ALA A 129 -31.10 43.89 -17.07
C ALA A 129 -29.95 44.55 -17.84
N LEU A 130 -28.83 43.90 -18.00
CA LEU A 130 -27.57 44.49 -18.49
C LEU A 130 -27.17 43.96 -19.87
N GLY A 131 -27.90 42.96 -20.38
CA GLY A 131 -27.59 42.31 -21.65
C GLY A 131 -26.49 41.27 -21.56
N TRP A 132 -26.29 40.59 -22.68
CA TRP A 132 -25.43 39.41 -22.80
C TRP A 132 -23.93 39.66 -22.48
N ALA A 133 -23.36 40.72 -23.06
CA ALA A 133 -21.89 40.93 -23.00
C ALA A 133 -21.35 41.13 -21.59
N ALA A 134 -22.11 41.86 -20.73
CA ALA A 134 -21.68 42.12 -19.35
C ALA A 134 -21.62 40.82 -18.51
N VAL A 135 -22.60 39.93 -18.71
CA VAL A 135 -22.67 38.65 -17.95
C VAL A 135 -21.71 37.65 -18.50
N PHE A 136 -21.44 37.61 -19.80
CA PHE A 136 -20.47 36.74 -20.43
C PHE A 136 -19.08 37.02 -19.91
N ALA A 137 -18.60 38.26 -20.03
CA ALA A 137 -17.24 38.60 -19.57
C ALA A 137 -17.08 38.43 -18.06
N SER A 138 -18.04 38.93 -17.24
CA SER A 138 -17.97 38.80 -15.79
C SER A 138 -17.99 37.32 -15.32
N GLY A 139 -18.80 36.46 -16.00
CA GLY A 139 -18.87 35.04 -15.69
C GLY A 139 -17.53 34.33 -15.87
N HIS A 140 -16.89 34.56 -17.02
CA HIS A 140 -15.58 33.97 -17.30
C HIS A 140 -14.48 34.51 -16.40
N LEU A 141 -14.49 35.80 -16.04
CA LEU A 141 -13.50 36.41 -15.14
C LEU A 141 -13.64 35.87 -13.70
N ILE A 142 -14.87 35.79 -13.18
CA ILE A 142 -15.12 35.23 -11.84
C ILE A 142 -14.70 33.75 -11.79
N ASN A 143 -15.05 32.96 -12.82
CA ASN A 143 -14.65 31.57 -12.92
C ASN A 143 -13.12 31.42 -13.00
N ALA A 144 -12.46 32.28 -13.77
CA ALA A 144 -10.99 32.30 -13.85
C ALA A 144 -10.34 32.55 -12.48
N GLY A 145 -10.85 33.53 -11.71
CA GLY A 145 -10.36 33.80 -10.34
C GLY A 145 -10.50 32.59 -9.42
N THR A 146 -11.66 31.92 -9.46
CA THR A 146 -11.94 30.74 -8.65
C THR A 146 -11.07 29.54 -9.05
N LEU A 147 -10.89 29.29 -10.35
CA LEU A 147 -10.01 28.25 -10.86
C LEU A 147 -8.54 28.52 -10.53
N CYS A 148 -8.11 29.79 -10.57
CA CYS A 148 -6.77 30.16 -10.15
C CYS A 148 -6.56 29.89 -8.66
N ALA A 149 -7.55 30.20 -7.81
CA ALA A 149 -7.50 29.85 -6.38
C ALA A 149 -7.44 28.34 -6.14
N ALA A 150 -8.25 27.55 -6.88
CA ALA A 150 -8.17 26.10 -6.83
C ALA A 150 -6.78 25.61 -7.26
N GLY A 151 -6.25 26.11 -8.38
CA GLY A 151 -4.92 25.78 -8.87
C GLY A 151 -3.82 26.07 -7.86
N ALA A 152 -3.88 27.25 -7.20
CA ALA A 152 -2.95 27.61 -6.14
C ALA A 152 -3.05 26.66 -4.94
N GLY A 153 -4.25 26.22 -4.54
CA GLY A 153 -4.47 25.23 -3.48
C GLY A 153 -3.79 23.90 -3.79
N TYR A 154 -3.98 23.36 -5.02
CA TYR A 154 -3.33 22.12 -5.44
C TYR A 154 -1.81 22.26 -5.56
N LEU A 155 -1.29 23.40 -6.03
CA LEU A 155 0.16 23.65 -6.07
C LEU A 155 0.77 23.74 -4.67
N ALA A 156 0.07 24.35 -3.71
CA ALA A 156 0.47 24.35 -2.30
C ALA A 156 0.46 22.93 -1.72
N LEU A 157 -0.58 22.14 -2.01
CA LEU A 157 -0.67 20.74 -1.64
C LEU A 157 0.51 19.95 -2.22
N ALA A 158 0.80 20.11 -3.51
CA ALA A 158 1.92 19.44 -4.19
C ALA A 158 3.28 19.74 -3.55
N ARG A 159 3.53 21.01 -3.15
CA ARG A 159 4.77 21.40 -2.46
C ARG A 159 4.92 20.72 -1.11
N ARG A 160 3.82 20.57 -0.38
CA ARG A 160 3.80 19.97 0.96
C ARG A 160 3.88 18.44 0.93
N THR A 161 3.14 17.80 0.04
CA THR A 161 2.99 16.33 -0.03
C THR A 161 3.91 15.67 -1.05
N ARG A 162 4.51 16.46 -1.96
CA ARG A 162 5.30 16.01 -3.11
C ARG A 162 4.51 15.15 -4.10
N LEU A 163 3.19 15.29 -4.13
CA LEU A 163 2.33 14.58 -5.08
C LEU A 163 2.44 15.23 -6.47
N VAL A 164 2.86 14.44 -7.46
CA VAL A 164 2.98 14.88 -8.87
C VAL A 164 1.59 15.15 -9.45
N GLY A 165 0.60 14.31 -9.11
CA GLY A 165 -0.78 14.50 -9.52
C GLY A 165 -1.36 15.84 -9.06
N ALA A 166 -1.08 16.28 -7.84
CA ALA A 166 -1.51 17.59 -7.34
C ALA A 166 -0.85 18.75 -8.10
N ALA A 167 0.44 18.64 -8.43
CA ALA A 167 1.12 19.63 -9.24
C ALA A 167 0.52 19.73 -10.64
N LEU A 168 0.18 18.61 -11.26
CA LEU A 168 -0.46 18.55 -12.57
C LEU A 168 -1.85 19.18 -12.55
N VAL A 169 -2.70 18.81 -11.56
CA VAL A 169 -4.03 19.42 -11.38
C VAL A 169 -3.92 20.93 -11.22
N GLY A 170 -3.05 21.39 -10.31
CA GLY A 170 -2.88 22.81 -10.02
C GLY A 170 -2.43 23.62 -11.24
N SER A 171 -1.42 23.13 -11.96
CA SER A 171 -0.92 23.79 -13.16
C SER A 171 -1.98 23.87 -14.28
N MET A 172 -2.73 22.79 -14.50
CA MET A 172 -3.76 22.77 -15.52
C MET A 172 -4.96 23.65 -15.16
N LEU A 173 -5.37 23.70 -13.89
CA LEU A 173 -6.44 24.63 -13.46
C LEU A 173 -6.05 26.10 -13.68
N VAL A 174 -4.79 26.46 -13.45
CA VAL A 174 -4.28 27.80 -13.77
C VAL A 174 -4.33 28.07 -15.28
N LEU A 175 -4.00 27.10 -16.12
CA LEU A 175 -4.14 27.24 -17.59
C LEU A 175 -5.60 27.34 -18.02
N VAL A 176 -6.52 26.60 -17.40
CA VAL A 176 -7.95 26.77 -17.64
C VAL A 176 -8.44 28.14 -17.20
N ALA A 177 -7.94 28.67 -16.08
CA ALA A 177 -8.22 30.04 -15.65
C ALA A 177 -7.75 31.07 -16.70
N ALA A 178 -6.53 30.92 -17.22
CA ALA A 178 -6.01 31.79 -18.28
C ALA A 178 -6.86 31.72 -19.56
N SER A 179 -7.33 30.52 -19.95
CA SER A 179 -8.24 30.39 -21.10
C SER A 179 -9.59 31.09 -20.88
N ASN A 180 -10.11 31.09 -19.64
CA ASN A 180 -11.33 31.86 -19.33
C ASN A 180 -11.10 33.38 -19.41
N VAL A 181 -9.94 33.89 -18.95
CA VAL A 181 -9.58 35.30 -19.16
C VAL A 181 -9.51 35.64 -20.64
N TRP A 182 -8.87 34.78 -21.44
CA TRP A 182 -8.78 34.97 -22.87
C TRP A 182 -10.18 35.02 -23.52
N ILE A 183 -11.09 34.09 -23.16
CA ILE A 183 -12.48 34.07 -23.65
C ILE A 183 -13.21 35.37 -23.29
N ALA A 184 -13.04 35.86 -22.05
CA ALA A 184 -13.74 37.05 -21.58
C ALA A 184 -13.43 38.32 -22.41
N PHE A 185 -12.21 38.44 -22.94
CA PHE A 185 -11.74 39.65 -23.62
C PHE A 185 -11.74 39.56 -25.14
N TRP A 186 -11.54 38.37 -25.72
CA TRP A 186 -11.34 38.21 -27.16
C TRP A 186 -12.44 37.46 -27.91
N VAL A 187 -13.40 36.88 -27.18
CA VAL A 187 -14.52 36.17 -27.81
C VAL A 187 -15.78 37.06 -27.78
N PRO A 188 -16.22 37.63 -28.92
CA PRO A 188 -17.33 38.59 -28.94
C PRO A 188 -18.68 37.97 -28.65
N SER A 189 -18.87 36.69 -28.98
CA SER A 189 -20.12 35.97 -28.73
C SER A 189 -19.91 34.45 -28.55
N PRO A 190 -20.81 33.77 -27.82
CA PRO A 190 -20.68 32.32 -27.61
C PRO A 190 -20.89 31.45 -28.84
N GLY A 191 -21.40 32.02 -29.92
CA GLY A 191 -21.65 31.33 -31.20
C GLY A 191 -20.47 31.36 -32.18
N ASP A 192 -19.43 32.14 -31.89
CA ASP A 192 -18.30 32.32 -32.79
C ASP A 192 -17.43 31.06 -32.90
N VAL A 193 -16.75 30.94 -34.04
CA VAL A 193 -15.77 29.86 -34.28
C VAL A 193 -14.64 29.87 -33.25
N GLU A 194 -14.21 31.06 -32.82
CA GLU A 194 -13.18 31.26 -31.81
C GLU A 194 -13.64 30.77 -30.43
N ALA A 195 -14.93 30.97 -30.08
CA ALA A 195 -15.50 30.37 -28.87
C ALA A 195 -15.42 28.84 -28.89
N GLY A 196 -15.71 28.22 -30.05
CA GLY A 196 -15.61 26.79 -30.25
C GLY A 196 -14.17 26.25 -30.07
N ARG A 197 -13.16 26.97 -30.61
CA ARG A 197 -11.76 26.63 -30.46
C ARG A 197 -11.29 26.73 -29.02
N ALA A 198 -11.63 27.83 -28.34
CA ALA A 198 -11.28 28.03 -26.93
C ALA A 198 -11.91 26.95 -26.04
N MET A 199 -13.15 26.58 -26.28
CA MET A 199 -13.80 25.49 -25.55
C MET A 199 -13.14 24.15 -25.78
N PHE A 200 -12.69 23.86 -27.00
CA PHE A 200 -11.97 22.61 -27.30
C PHE A 200 -10.62 22.55 -26.57
N VAL A 201 -9.89 23.65 -26.53
CA VAL A 201 -8.65 23.75 -25.75
C VAL A 201 -8.93 23.58 -24.25
N SER A 202 -9.94 24.29 -23.73
CA SER A 202 -10.31 24.15 -22.32
C SER A 202 -10.70 22.73 -21.96
N PHE A 203 -11.44 22.03 -22.84
CA PHE A 203 -11.79 20.64 -22.65
C PHE A 203 -10.55 19.73 -22.59
N GLY A 204 -9.58 19.93 -23.47
CA GLY A 204 -8.30 19.21 -23.43
C GLY A 204 -7.57 19.40 -22.10
N LEU A 205 -7.54 20.65 -21.59
CA LEU A 205 -6.95 20.95 -20.28
C LEU A 205 -7.70 20.27 -19.13
N TYR A 206 -9.03 20.25 -19.15
CA TYR A 206 -9.83 19.54 -18.17
C TYR A 206 -9.62 18.02 -18.18
N LEU A 207 -9.37 17.41 -19.34
CA LEU A 207 -8.97 16.00 -19.39
C LEU A 207 -7.64 15.75 -18.66
N ILE A 208 -6.68 16.67 -18.77
CA ILE A 208 -5.41 16.56 -18.06
C ILE A 208 -5.61 16.80 -16.54
N VAL A 209 -6.54 17.69 -16.15
CA VAL A 209 -6.96 17.83 -14.75
C VAL A 209 -7.49 16.50 -14.21
N ALA A 210 -8.37 15.83 -14.97
CA ALA A 210 -8.89 14.53 -14.59
C ALA A 210 -7.79 13.48 -14.44
N LEU A 211 -6.82 13.41 -15.37
CA LEU A 211 -5.66 12.53 -15.27
C LEU A 211 -4.80 12.85 -14.04
N GLY A 212 -4.61 14.12 -13.73
CA GLY A 212 -3.91 14.55 -12.51
C GLY A 212 -4.62 14.10 -11.23
N MET A 213 -5.95 14.21 -11.18
CA MET A 213 -6.75 13.69 -10.07
C MET A 213 -6.62 12.17 -9.92
N GLN A 214 -6.59 11.43 -11.04
CA GLN A 214 -6.34 9.99 -11.02
C GLN A 214 -4.94 9.65 -10.50
N LEU A 215 -3.95 10.40 -10.96
CA LEU A 215 -2.58 10.22 -10.50
C LEU A 215 -2.48 10.46 -8.98
N MET A 216 -3.15 11.51 -8.45
CA MET A 216 -3.20 11.74 -7.00
C MET A 216 -3.78 10.55 -6.22
N THR A 217 -4.88 9.96 -6.71
CA THR A 217 -5.47 8.79 -6.05
C THR A 217 -4.56 7.58 -6.08
N PHE A 218 -3.84 7.40 -7.19
CA PHE A 218 -2.86 6.33 -7.34
C PHE A 218 -1.63 6.53 -6.43
N GLU A 219 -1.11 7.76 -6.34
CA GLU A 219 0.00 8.11 -5.44
C GLU A 219 -0.39 7.89 -3.98
N ASP A 220 -1.57 8.35 -3.55
CA ASP A 220 -2.12 8.12 -2.20
C ASP A 220 -2.24 6.61 -1.89
N MET A 221 -2.69 5.82 -2.88
CA MET A 221 -2.77 4.37 -2.78
C MET A 221 -1.40 3.72 -2.58
N THR A 222 -0.41 4.13 -3.35
CA THR A 222 0.92 3.54 -3.27
C THR A 222 1.61 3.82 -1.94
N VAL A 223 1.42 5.02 -1.38
CA VAL A 223 1.94 5.38 -0.05
C VAL A 223 1.30 4.51 1.05
N GLU A 224 -0.02 4.37 1.04
CA GLU A 224 -0.76 3.56 2.01
C GLU A 224 -0.37 2.07 1.92
N LEU A 225 -0.27 1.54 0.69
CA LEU A 225 0.11 0.14 0.44
C LEU A 225 1.53 -0.15 0.95
N ARG A 226 2.49 0.75 0.72
CA ARG A 226 3.86 0.62 1.24
C ARG A 226 3.88 0.62 2.77
N GLY A 227 3.11 1.51 3.40
CA GLY A 227 3.01 1.55 4.86
C GLY A 227 2.42 0.27 5.45
N THR A 228 1.36 -0.27 4.83
CA THR A 228 0.73 -1.53 5.26
C THR A 228 1.67 -2.73 5.07
N ASN A 229 2.38 -2.79 3.94
CA ASN A 229 3.32 -3.87 3.66
C ASN A 229 4.50 -3.88 4.66
N SER A 230 5.04 -2.69 4.97
CA SER A 230 6.10 -2.57 5.99
C SER A 230 5.64 -3.04 7.37
N ARG A 231 4.41 -2.69 7.80
CA ARG A 231 3.85 -3.18 9.07
C ARG A 231 3.65 -4.69 9.07
N LEU A 232 3.19 -5.25 7.95
CA LEU A 232 3.00 -6.69 7.80
C LEU A 232 4.34 -7.45 7.89
N GLU A 233 5.38 -6.94 7.22
CA GLU A 233 6.73 -7.51 7.28
C GLU A 233 7.30 -7.46 8.70
N GLN A 234 7.10 -6.36 9.41
CA GLN A 234 7.52 -6.22 10.81
C GLN A 234 6.80 -7.21 11.70
N ALA A 235 5.46 -7.30 11.63
CA ALA A 235 4.67 -8.26 12.42
C ALA A 235 5.07 -9.71 12.09
N ARG A 236 5.32 -10.04 10.83
CA ARG A 236 5.83 -11.35 10.41
C ARG A 236 7.20 -11.65 11.03
N SER A 237 8.10 -10.67 11.02
CA SER A 237 9.43 -10.81 11.65
C SER A 237 9.32 -11.03 13.15
N GLU A 238 8.45 -10.29 13.85
CA GLU A 238 8.19 -10.46 15.28
C GLU A 238 7.64 -11.87 15.59
N LEU A 239 6.65 -12.33 14.82
CA LEU A 239 6.12 -13.69 14.95
C LEU A 239 7.20 -14.75 14.72
N GLN A 240 8.04 -14.58 13.69
CA GLN A 240 9.16 -15.49 13.44
C GLN A 240 10.22 -15.47 14.58
N GLN A 241 10.35 -14.34 15.28
CA GLN A 241 11.22 -14.25 16.46
C GLN A 241 10.66 -15.00 17.67
N MET A 242 9.35 -15.16 17.78
CA MET A 242 8.70 -15.92 18.87
C MET A 242 8.78 -17.43 18.68
N VAL A 243 9.07 -17.91 17.46
CA VAL A 243 9.21 -19.35 17.22
C VAL A 243 10.50 -19.84 17.85
N VAL A 244 10.37 -20.68 18.87
CA VAL A 244 11.48 -21.23 19.66
C VAL A 244 11.93 -22.62 19.17
N THR A 245 11.15 -23.24 18.29
CA THR A 245 11.42 -24.58 17.74
C THR A 245 11.77 -24.52 16.26
N ASP A 246 12.52 -25.52 15.79
CA ASP A 246 12.75 -25.78 14.38
C ASP A 246 11.51 -26.44 13.77
N PRO A 247 10.94 -25.92 12.68
CA PRO A 247 9.68 -26.42 12.11
C PRO A 247 9.76 -27.81 11.50
N LEU A 248 10.97 -28.29 11.13
CA LEU A 248 11.17 -29.60 10.54
C LEU A 248 11.27 -30.70 11.60
N THR A 249 12.03 -30.43 12.65
CA THR A 249 12.42 -31.44 13.64
C THR A 249 11.66 -31.36 14.97
N GLY A 250 11.03 -30.19 15.26
CA GLY A 250 10.39 -29.92 16.54
C GLY A 250 11.37 -29.65 17.71
N CYS A 251 12.69 -29.83 17.50
CA CYS A 251 13.71 -29.46 18.46
C CYS A 251 13.74 -27.93 18.67
N TYR A 252 14.31 -27.47 19.77
CA TYR A 252 14.58 -26.05 19.91
C TYR A 252 15.54 -25.56 18.82
N ASN A 253 15.35 -24.33 18.36
CA ASN A 253 16.24 -23.74 17.37
C ASN A 253 17.42 -23.01 18.03
N ARG A 254 18.45 -22.70 17.24
CA ARG A 254 19.65 -21.99 17.71
C ARG A 254 19.31 -20.65 18.36
N ARG A 255 18.27 -19.95 17.90
CA ARG A 255 17.84 -18.67 18.49
C ARG A 255 17.34 -18.85 19.92
N PHE A 256 16.62 -19.92 20.20
CA PHE A 256 16.20 -20.23 21.59
C PHE A 256 17.37 -20.59 22.48
N PHE A 257 18.42 -21.22 21.93
CA PHE A 257 19.69 -21.41 22.68
C PHE A 257 20.24 -20.06 23.15
N ASP A 258 20.35 -19.06 22.28
CA ASP A 258 20.87 -17.73 22.62
C ASP A 258 20.03 -17.05 23.73
N GLN A 259 18.73 -17.33 23.81
CA GLN A 259 17.83 -16.82 24.85
C GLN A 259 18.01 -17.50 26.20
N VAL A 260 18.32 -18.80 26.21
CA VAL A 260 18.35 -19.58 27.46
C VAL A 260 19.76 -19.77 28.04
N ILE A 261 20.79 -19.75 27.21
CA ILE A 261 22.14 -20.10 27.61
C ILE A 261 22.70 -19.20 28.73
N GLY A 262 22.43 -17.89 28.65
CA GLY A 262 22.90 -16.96 29.70
C GLY A 262 22.24 -17.22 31.06
N ARG A 263 21.00 -17.71 31.08
CA ARG A 263 20.30 -18.11 32.31
C ARG A 263 20.85 -19.44 32.85
N GLU A 264 21.04 -20.42 31.97
CA GLU A 264 21.59 -21.73 32.38
C GLU A 264 23.04 -21.62 32.86
N LEU A 265 23.85 -20.75 32.24
CA LEU A 265 25.24 -20.49 32.72
C LEU A 265 25.23 -19.83 34.09
N LYS A 266 24.40 -18.82 34.34
CA LYS A 266 24.26 -18.22 35.68
C LYS A 266 23.77 -19.23 36.71
N ARG A 267 22.90 -20.16 36.33
CA ARG A 267 22.40 -21.22 37.20
C ARG A 267 23.49 -22.24 37.53
N HIS A 268 24.28 -22.62 36.54
CA HIS A 268 25.48 -23.48 36.71
C HIS A 268 26.45 -22.86 37.70
N GLN A 269 26.84 -21.60 37.50
CA GLN A 269 27.76 -20.88 38.38
C GLN A 269 27.21 -20.70 39.80
N ARG A 270 25.94 -20.30 39.95
CA ARG A 270 25.32 -20.00 41.24
C ARG A 270 25.14 -21.23 42.14
N TYR A 271 24.81 -22.37 41.55
CA TYR A 271 24.45 -23.58 42.25
C TYR A 271 25.53 -24.66 42.15
N GLU A 272 26.68 -24.35 41.54
CA GLU A 272 27.81 -25.26 41.30
C GLU A 272 27.36 -26.60 40.69
N ARG A 273 26.31 -26.56 39.84
CA ARG A 273 25.78 -27.73 39.16
C ARG A 273 26.50 -27.92 37.84
N PRO A 274 27.09 -29.11 37.58
CA PRO A 274 27.82 -29.32 36.34
C PRO A 274 26.92 -29.10 35.10
N LEU A 275 27.49 -28.45 34.12
CA LEU A 275 26.85 -28.17 32.83
C LEU A 275 27.73 -28.71 31.71
N SER A 276 27.17 -29.54 30.84
CA SER A 276 27.89 -30.13 29.71
C SER A 276 27.16 -29.92 28.40
N VAL A 277 27.93 -29.89 27.33
CA VAL A 277 27.45 -29.79 25.95
C VAL A 277 27.79 -31.09 25.24
N LEU A 278 26.79 -31.64 24.52
CA LEU A 278 26.99 -32.65 23.47
C LEU A 278 26.75 -31.98 22.13
N PHE A 279 27.70 -32.13 21.22
CA PHE A 279 27.52 -31.76 19.80
C PHE A 279 27.38 -33.04 19.00
N VAL A 280 26.31 -33.09 18.23
CA VAL A 280 25.87 -34.30 17.49
C VAL A 280 25.75 -33.95 16.01
N ASP A 281 26.30 -34.79 15.17
CA ASP A 281 26.23 -34.69 13.70
C ASP A 281 25.72 -36.01 13.12
N ILE A 282 24.90 -35.93 12.06
CA ILE A 282 24.40 -37.13 11.37
C ILE A 282 25.44 -37.58 10.33
N ASP A 283 25.88 -38.82 10.46
CA ASP A 283 26.89 -39.38 9.56
C ASP A 283 26.32 -39.51 8.12
N ARG A 284 27.16 -39.13 7.16
CA ARG A 284 26.87 -39.23 5.71
C ARG A 284 25.63 -38.46 5.23
N PHE A 285 25.09 -37.51 6.02
CA PHE A 285 23.85 -36.82 5.68
C PHE A 285 23.93 -36.11 4.32
N LYS A 286 25.04 -35.45 4.00
CA LYS A 286 25.22 -34.82 2.68
C LYS A 286 25.12 -35.86 1.55
N SER A 287 25.73 -37.05 1.70
CA SER A 287 25.65 -38.10 0.70
C SER A 287 24.22 -38.63 0.50
N ILE A 288 23.41 -38.63 1.58
CA ILE A 288 22.01 -39.02 1.53
C ILE A 288 21.23 -38.00 0.69
N ASN A 289 21.41 -36.72 0.97
CA ASN A 289 20.77 -35.66 0.19
C ASN A 289 21.17 -35.70 -1.29
N ASP A 290 22.47 -35.86 -1.57
CA ASP A 290 23.00 -35.86 -2.95
C ASP A 290 22.52 -37.07 -3.76
N ASN A 291 22.34 -38.24 -3.12
CA ASN A 291 21.97 -39.49 -3.80
C ASN A 291 20.46 -39.79 -3.77
N LEU A 292 19.75 -39.42 -2.69
CA LEU A 292 18.35 -39.84 -2.46
C LEU A 292 17.39 -38.63 -2.40
N GLY A 293 17.90 -37.41 -2.50
CA GLY A 293 17.12 -36.19 -2.51
C GLY A 293 16.80 -35.65 -1.12
N HIS A 294 16.42 -34.37 -1.07
CA HIS A 294 16.17 -33.61 0.16
C HIS A 294 14.99 -34.16 0.98
N ASP A 295 13.96 -34.71 0.32
CA ASP A 295 12.81 -35.30 1.04
C ASP A 295 13.19 -36.47 1.93
N VAL A 296 14.18 -37.28 1.47
CA VAL A 296 14.75 -38.39 2.27
C VAL A 296 15.59 -37.82 3.42
N GLY A 297 16.40 -36.78 3.16
CA GLY A 297 17.16 -36.08 4.18
C GLY A 297 16.28 -35.48 5.28
N ASP A 298 15.17 -34.87 4.90
CA ASP A 298 14.19 -34.31 5.83
C ASP A 298 13.55 -35.39 6.73
N ARG A 299 13.30 -36.57 6.18
CA ARG A 299 12.84 -37.71 6.96
C ARG A 299 13.91 -38.18 7.93
N VAL A 300 15.17 -38.28 7.51
CA VAL A 300 16.32 -38.64 8.39
C VAL A 300 16.39 -37.64 9.55
N LEU A 301 16.32 -36.35 9.27
CA LEU A 301 16.35 -35.30 10.32
C LEU A 301 15.23 -35.48 11.34
N ARG A 302 13.99 -35.72 10.89
CA ARG A 302 12.84 -35.92 11.79
C ARG A 302 13.00 -37.15 12.68
N GLU A 303 13.41 -38.28 12.09
CA GLU A 303 13.58 -39.52 12.84
C GLU A 303 14.72 -39.40 13.85
N VAL A 304 15.88 -38.86 13.47
CA VAL A 304 17.02 -38.62 14.37
C VAL A 304 16.64 -37.66 15.48
N ALA A 305 15.99 -36.53 15.17
CA ALA A 305 15.57 -35.58 16.19
C ALA A 305 14.59 -36.21 17.18
N GLY A 306 13.57 -36.92 16.67
CA GLY A 306 12.62 -37.63 17.51
C GLY A 306 13.30 -38.70 18.42
N PHE A 307 14.29 -39.43 17.88
CA PHE A 307 15.07 -40.38 18.65
C PHE A 307 15.86 -39.69 19.77
N ILE A 308 16.59 -38.59 19.44
CA ILE A 308 17.37 -37.86 20.45
C ILE A 308 16.44 -37.35 21.58
N VAL A 309 15.32 -36.68 21.23
CA VAL A 309 14.39 -36.14 22.23
C VAL A 309 13.82 -37.21 23.16
N ARG A 310 13.53 -38.42 22.63
CA ARG A 310 13.01 -39.52 23.45
C ARG A 310 14.08 -40.12 24.38
N ASN A 311 15.37 -39.96 24.06
CA ASN A 311 16.47 -40.55 24.79
C ASN A 311 17.25 -39.57 25.70
N VAL A 312 16.78 -38.31 25.78
CA VAL A 312 17.29 -37.32 26.73
C VAL A 312 16.23 -37.04 27.81
N ARG A 313 16.64 -36.46 28.93
CA ARG A 313 15.70 -36.12 30.02
C ARG A 313 14.90 -34.87 29.69
N GLY A 314 13.71 -34.76 30.23
CA GLY A 314 12.89 -33.55 30.03
C GLY A 314 13.48 -32.26 30.58
N ALA A 315 14.53 -32.34 31.41
CA ALA A 315 15.29 -31.19 31.90
C ALA A 315 16.45 -30.78 30.99
N ASP A 316 16.81 -31.60 30.02
CA ASP A 316 17.87 -31.34 29.05
C ASP A 316 17.28 -30.61 27.84
N TYR A 317 18.07 -29.76 27.21
CA TYR A 317 17.63 -29.05 25.98
C TYR A 317 18.23 -29.71 24.74
N VAL A 318 17.43 -29.91 23.73
CA VAL A 318 17.87 -30.39 22.42
C VAL A 318 17.62 -29.28 21.38
N PHE A 319 18.69 -28.80 20.79
CA PHE A 319 18.63 -27.76 19.76
C PHE A 319 19.04 -28.33 18.40
N ARG A 320 18.33 -27.95 17.33
CA ARG A 320 18.88 -28.06 15.99
C ARG A 320 19.83 -26.88 15.77
N TRP A 321 21.11 -27.19 15.65
CA TRP A 321 22.18 -26.18 15.59
C TRP A 321 22.32 -25.62 14.18
N GLY A 322 22.22 -26.46 13.14
CA GLY A 322 22.24 -26.10 11.75
C GLY A 322 22.27 -27.38 10.87
N GLY A 323 21.69 -27.35 9.69
CA GLY A 323 21.76 -28.48 8.78
C GLY A 323 21.39 -29.83 9.41
N ASP A 324 22.41 -30.68 9.56
CA ASP A 324 22.40 -32.01 10.18
C ASP A 324 22.98 -32.06 11.58
N GLU A 325 23.24 -30.89 12.20
CA GLU A 325 23.90 -30.77 13.52
C GLU A 325 22.87 -30.49 14.61
N PHE A 326 23.06 -31.19 15.76
CA PHE A 326 22.28 -30.99 16.96
C PHE A 326 23.18 -30.64 18.13
N LEU A 327 22.70 -29.80 19.05
CA LEU A 327 23.34 -29.45 20.30
C LEU A 327 22.44 -29.91 21.43
N ILE A 328 23.02 -30.62 22.42
CA ILE A 328 22.29 -31.03 23.60
C ILE A 328 22.99 -30.40 24.83
N LEU A 329 22.23 -29.67 25.64
CA LEU A 329 22.69 -29.06 26.87
C LEU A 329 22.23 -29.92 28.03
N LEU A 330 23.18 -30.42 28.80
CA LEU A 330 22.98 -31.39 29.88
C LEU A 330 23.39 -30.83 31.23
N SER A 331 22.58 -31.04 32.25
CA SER A 331 22.98 -30.75 33.65
C SER A 331 23.68 -31.94 34.25
N CYS A 332 24.95 -32.20 33.85
CA CYS A 332 25.77 -33.31 34.37
C CYS A 332 27.27 -33.06 34.12
N SER A 333 28.13 -33.83 34.76
CA SER A 333 29.60 -33.78 34.58
C SER A 333 30.04 -34.30 33.21
N GLU A 334 31.27 -33.98 32.79
CA GLU A 334 31.85 -34.42 31.52
C GLU A 334 31.82 -35.94 31.36
N ARG A 335 32.17 -36.67 32.43
CA ARG A 335 32.14 -38.15 32.41
C ARG A 335 30.75 -38.66 32.10
N GLN A 336 29.73 -38.12 32.80
CA GLN A 336 28.35 -38.52 32.59
C GLN A 336 27.84 -38.10 31.20
N ALA A 337 28.23 -36.93 30.67
CA ALA A 337 27.89 -36.46 29.34
C ALA A 337 28.48 -37.39 28.27
N ARG A 338 29.75 -37.79 28.44
CA ARG A 338 30.44 -38.75 27.54
C ARG A 338 29.74 -40.10 27.54
N ASP A 339 29.46 -40.65 28.75
CA ASP A 339 28.76 -41.94 28.87
C ASP A 339 27.37 -41.90 28.24
N ARG A 340 26.63 -40.80 28.42
CA ARG A 340 25.32 -40.58 27.77
C ARG A 340 25.43 -40.42 26.25
N GLY A 341 26.46 -39.70 25.78
CA GLY A 341 26.72 -39.58 24.33
C GLY A 341 26.99 -40.93 23.69
N ALA A 342 27.88 -41.75 24.32
CA ALA A 342 28.17 -43.11 23.86
C ALA A 342 26.91 -44.00 23.88
N ALA A 343 26.13 -43.95 24.95
CA ALA A 343 24.88 -44.70 25.08
C ALA A 343 23.87 -44.28 24.01
N LEU A 344 23.73 -42.98 23.74
CA LEU A 344 22.84 -42.43 22.71
C LEU A 344 23.26 -42.93 21.31
N GLN A 345 24.56 -42.94 21.01
CA GLN A 345 25.09 -43.42 19.75
C GLN A 345 24.84 -44.92 19.55
N GLN A 346 25.11 -45.73 20.57
CA GLN A 346 24.87 -47.18 20.57
C GLN A 346 23.37 -47.49 20.46
N ALA A 347 22.56 -46.82 21.27
CA ALA A 347 21.11 -47.00 21.22
C ALA A 347 20.51 -46.64 19.84
N PHE A 348 21.01 -45.57 19.22
CA PHE A 348 20.59 -45.21 17.86
C PHE A 348 20.95 -46.31 16.85
N ALA A 349 22.20 -46.79 16.87
CA ALA A 349 22.63 -47.83 15.95
C ALA A 349 21.84 -49.15 16.10
N ALA A 350 21.32 -49.45 17.29
CA ALA A 350 20.49 -50.62 17.56
C ALA A 350 18.97 -50.35 17.42
N SER A 351 18.58 -49.14 17.09
CA SER A 351 17.16 -48.71 17.06
C SER A 351 16.45 -49.15 15.81
N HIS A 352 15.10 -49.23 15.88
CA HIS A 352 14.25 -49.45 14.71
C HIS A 352 14.37 -48.29 13.71
N GLU A 353 14.52 -47.06 14.20
CA GLU A 353 14.72 -45.86 13.37
C GLU A 353 15.95 -46.00 12.51
N ALA A 354 17.09 -46.43 13.03
CA ALA A 354 18.29 -46.69 12.24
C ALA A 354 18.09 -47.80 11.22
N ALA A 355 17.26 -48.80 11.51
CA ALA A 355 17.00 -49.94 10.61
C ALA A 355 16.13 -49.54 9.40
N VAL A 356 15.26 -48.55 9.52
CA VAL A 356 14.37 -48.07 8.42
C VAL A 356 14.95 -46.89 7.65
N LEU A 357 16.03 -46.28 8.13
CA LEU A 357 16.73 -45.18 7.47
C LEU A 357 17.73 -45.73 6.42
N PRO A 358 18.20 -44.88 5.46
CA PRO A 358 19.21 -45.28 4.49
C PRO A 358 20.47 -45.86 5.16
N GLN A 359 21.10 -46.83 4.53
CA GLN A 359 22.30 -47.49 5.08
C GLN A 359 23.42 -46.46 5.34
N GLY A 360 24.04 -46.58 6.53
CA GLY A 360 25.16 -45.76 6.97
C GLY A 360 24.77 -44.47 7.66
N VAL A 361 23.49 -44.26 8.00
CA VAL A 361 23.08 -43.23 8.94
C VAL A 361 23.54 -43.63 10.32
N GLY A 362 24.36 -42.78 10.90
CA GLY A 362 24.87 -42.91 12.27
C GLY A 362 24.93 -41.56 12.96
N LEU A 363 25.32 -41.54 14.21
CA LEU A 363 25.55 -40.32 14.98
C LEU A 363 26.99 -40.21 15.37
N SER A 364 27.64 -39.08 15.08
CA SER A 364 28.94 -38.73 15.64
C SER A 364 28.73 -37.71 16.75
N ILE A 365 29.29 -37.98 17.96
CA ILE A 365 29.04 -37.19 19.16
C ILE A 365 30.36 -36.76 19.81
N GLY A 366 30.44 -35.48 20.12
CA GLY A 366 31.51 -34.91 20.95
C GLY A 366 30.94 -34.27 22.23
N SER A 367 31.63 -34.40 23.34
CA SER A 367 31.18 -33.87 24.65
C SER A 367 32.24 -32.99 25.32
N VAL A 368 31.78 -31.99 26.06
CA VAL A 368 32.64 -31.16 26.91
C VAL A 368 31.85 -30.64 28.08
N GLU A 369 32.49 -30.52 29.25
CA GLU A 369 31.96 -29.80 30.40
C GLU A 369 32.29 -28.31 30.28
N VAL A 370 31.35 -27.46 30.63
CA VAL A 370 31.53 -26.02 30.73
C VAL A 370 32.09 -25.71 32.14
N PRO A 371 33.26 -25.12 32.28
CA PRO A 371 33.81 -24.76 33.58
C PRO A 371 32.96 -23.72 34.32
N LEU A 372 33.05 -23.70 35.66
CA LEU A 372 32.30 -22.76 36.49
C LEU A 372 32.68 -21.28 36.26
N ASP A 373 33.90 -21.03 35.83
CA ASP A 373 34.42 -19.70 35.48
C ASP A 373 34.22 -19.31 34.02
N ALA A 374 33.47 -20.11 33.26
CA ALA A 374 33.21 -19.83 31.85
C ALA A 374 32.38 -18.55 31.65
N GLU A 375 32.88 -17.62 30.86
CA GLU A 375 32.18 -16.41 30.47
C GLU A 375 31.34 -16.62 29.19
N ASP A 376 31.79 -17.50 28.28
CA ASP A 376 31.15 -17.79 27.01
C ASP A 376 31.11 -19.29 26.72
N VAL A 377 29.89 -19.81 26.60
CA VAL A 377 29.65 -21.24 26.29
C VAL A 377 29.96 -21.56 24.81
N LEU A 378 29.93 -20.58 23.91
CA LEU A 378 30.21 -20.81 22.48
C LEU A 378 31.64 -21.36 22.25
N ARG A 379 32.58 -20.99 23.10
CA ARG A 379 33.93 -21.55 23.04
C ARG A 379 33.93 -23.06 23.29
N TYR A 380 33.12 -23.53 24.24
CA TYR A 380 33.04 -24.96 24.60
C TYR A 380 32.25 -25.75 23.57
N ILE A 381 31.26 -25.14 22.93
CA ILE A 381 30.58 -25.75 21.79
C ILE A 381 31.57 -26.08 20.66
N LYS A 382 32.51 -25.16 20.36
CA LYS A 382 33.57 -25.42 19.37
C LYS A 382 34.50 -26.57 19.80
N VAL A 383 34.76 -26.73 21.10
CA VAL A 383 35.57 -27.86 21.62
C VAL A 383 34.78 -29.17 21.44
N ALA A 384 33.47 -29.18 21.75
CA ALA A 384 32.63 -30.36 21.56
C ALA A 384 32.55 -30.74 20.06
N ASP A 385 32.38 -29.75 19.17
CA ASP A 385 32.41 -29.92 17.71
C ASP A 385 33.76 -30.56 17.25
N GLY A 386 34.88 -30.02 17.69
CA GLY A 386 36.21 -30.59 17.40
C GLY A 386 36.33 -32.07 17.83
N ARG A 387 35.86 -32.40 19.02
CA ARG A 387 35.85 -33.78 19.53
C ARG A 387 34.90 -34.69 18.74
N MET A 388 33.76 -34.19 18.34
CA MET A 388 32.81 -34.88 17.46
C MET A 388 33.47 -35.21 16.11
N TYR A 389 34.16 -34.22 15.52
CA TYR A 389 34.85 -34.40 14.24
C TYR A 389 35.99 -35.45 14.34
N GLU A 390 36.76 -35.46 15.43
CA GLU A 390 37.78 -36.50 15.69
C GLU A 390 37.15 -37.89 15.78
N ASN A 391 36.05 -38.06 16.51
CA ASN A 391 35.30 -39.30 16.60
C ASN A 391 34.73 -39.74 15.23
N LYS A 392 34.25 -38.81 14.45
CA LYS A 392 33.74 -39.06 13.07
C LYS A 392 34.85 -39.58 12.14
N ARG A 393 36.08 -39.11 12.31
CA ARG A 393 37.23 -39.61 11.54
C ARG A 393 37.69 -41.00 12.00
N ALA A 394 37.74 -41.26 13.31
CA ALA A 394 38.15 -42.55 13.88
C ALA A 394 37.16 -43.69 13.51
N GLY A 395 35.88 -43.40 13.38
CA GLY A 395 34.87 -44.37 12.96
C GLY A 395 34.84 -44.65 11.46
N ARG A 396 35.64 -43.92 10.65
CA ARG A 396 35.79 -44.14 9.19
C ARG A 396 36.99 -45.00 8.80
N THR A 397 37.88 -45.27 9.74
CA THR A 397 39.00 -46.23 9.61
C THR A 397 38.59 -47.60 10.10
#